data_4a879d83f6189ca9ded4442f63880b18
#
_entry.id   4a879d83f6189ca9ded4442f63880b18
#
_cell.length_a   1.000
_cell.length_b   1.000
_cell.length_c   1.000
_cell.angle_alpha   90.00
_cell.angle_beta   90.00
_cell.angle_gamma   90.00
#
_symmetry.space_group_name_H-M   'P 1'
#
loop_
_entity.id
_entity.type
_entity.pdbx_description
1 polymer ?
#
loop_
_entity_poly.entity_id
_entity_poly.type
_entity_poly.pdbx_seq_one_letter_code
_entity_poly.pdbx_strand_id
1 'polypeptide(L)'
;MADSFATRAHLDLNGKTYTYYSLPKLAQRFDLAKLPYSMKILLENLLRHEDGVTVLPEHIEAVAKWDPLKEPDTEIAFMPARVVLQDFTGVPCVVDLAAMRDAVTRLGGNPAQINPLIPSELVIDHSVQVDVFGRPDALDLNGKIEFERNKERYSFLRWGQKAFRNFKVVPPNTGIVHQVNLEHLARVVVEREVGGVLQAFPDTVFGTDSHTTMING
;
A
#
# COMPACT_ATOMS: atom_id res chain seq x y z
N MET A 1 2.54 4.03 -20.75
CA MET A 1 3.60 3.35 -20.00
C MET A 1 4.61 2.88 -21.03
N ALA A 2 5.87 3.20 -20.83
CA ALA A 2 6.96 2.69 -21.63
C ALA A 2 7.14 1.18 -21.35
N ASP A 3 7.92 0.49 -22.16
CA ASP A 3 8.32 -0.91 -21.97
C ASP A 3 9.63 -1.11 -22.73
N SER A 4 10.65 -0.36 -22.32
CA SER A 4 11.96 -0.28 -23.00
C SER A 4 12.67 -1.64 -23.09
N PHE A 5 12.30 -2.56 -22.20
CA PHE A 5 12.86 -3.90 -22.14
C PHE A 5 11.97 -4.97 -22.77
N ALA A 6 10.80 -4.60 -23.31
CA ALA A 6 9.83 -5.50 -23.91
C ALA A 6 9.42 -6.67 -23.00
N THR A 7 9.21 -6.35 -21.71
CA THR A 7 8.91 -7.35 -20.67
C THR A 7 7.42 -7.62 -20.51
N ARG A 8 6.56 -6.75 -21.06
CA ARG A 8 5.11 -6.94 -21.00
C ARG A 8 4.70 -8.30 -21.56
N ALA A 9 3.85 -8.99 -20.82
CA ALA A 9 3.33 -10.30 -21.16
C ALA A 9 1.87 -10.43 -20.74
N HIS A 10 1.19 -11.46 -21.24
CA HIS A 10 -0.20 -11.73 -20.95
C HIS A 10 -0.36 -13.12 -20.36
N LEU A 11 -1.28 -13.25 -19.43
CA LEU A 11 -1.69 -14.51 -18.80
C LEU A 11 -3.21 -14.63 -18.90
N ASP A 12 -3.69 -15.65 -19.57
CA ASP A 12 -5.10 -15.97 -19.60
C ASP A 12 -5.44 -16.93 -18.47
N LEU A 13 -6.33 -16.50 -17.56
CA LEU A 13 -6.74 -17.29 -16.42
C LEU A 13 -8.24 -17.07 -16.14
N ASN A 14 -9.00 -18.16 -16.06
CA ASN A 14 -10.44 -18.13 -15.74
C ASN A 14 -11.24 -17.14 -16.61
N GLY A 15 -10.95 -17.08 -17.92
CA GLY A 15 -11.64 -16.19 -18.85
C GLY A 15 -11.28 -14.71 -18.76
N LYS A 16 -10.26 -14.35 -17.99
CA LYS A 16 -9.68 -13.01 -17.91
C LYS A 16 -8.27 -13.02 -18.47
N THR A 17 -7.90 -11.96 -19.17
CA THR A 17 -6.53 -11.73 -19.64
C THR A 17 -5.86 -10.71 -18.73
N TYR A 18 -4.78 -11.12 -18.07
CA TYR A 18 -3.96 -10.27 -17.22
C TYR A 18 -2.71 -9.83 -17.93
N THR A 19 -2.37 -8.56 -17.85
CA THR A 19 -1.05 -8.06 -18.22
C THR A 19 -0.13 -8.10 -16.99
N TYR A 20 1.10 -8.60 -17.18
CA TYR A 20 2.14 -8.59 -16.17
C TYR A 20 3.50 -8.29 -16.79
N TYR A 21 4.50 -7.97 -15.96
CA TYR A 21 5.86 -7.67 -16.40
C TYR A 21 6.79 -8.84 -16.09
N SER A 22 7.28 -9.49 -17.15
CA SER A 22 7.96 -10.78 -17.09
C SER A 22 9.45 -10.65 -16.78
N LEU A 23 9.87 -11.00 -15.57
CA LEU A 23 11.30 -11.10 -15.23
C LEU A 23 12.06 -12.14 -16.06
N PRO A 24 11.51 -13.31 -16.45
CA PRO A 24 12.14 -14.20 -17.41
C PRO A 24 12.47 -13.58 -18.76
N LYS A 25 11.66 -12.64 -19.27
CA LYS A 25 12.01 -11.88 -20.48
C LYS A 25 13.19 -10.94 -20.23
N LEU A 26 13.21 -10.26 -19.09
CA LEU A 26 14.33 -9.40 -18.72
C LEU A 26 15.62 -10.19 -18.49
N ALA A 27 15.52 -11.42 -17.97
CA ALA A 27 16.64 -12.33 -17.75
C ALA A 27 17.39 -12.72 -19.04
N GLN A 28 16.82 -12.46 -20.21
CA GLN A 28 17.53 -12.61 -21.48
C GLN A 28 18.60 -11.54 -21.71
N ARG A 29 18.53 -10.43 -20.97
CA ARG A 29 19.47 -9.30 -21.05
C ARG A 29 20.36 -9.15 -19.82
N PHE A 30 19.90 -9.61 -18.66
CA PHE A 30 20.58 -9.46 -17.36
C PHE A 30 20.59 -10.76 -16.58
N ASP A 31 21.67 -11.04 -15.84
CA ASP A 31 21.72 -12.19 -14.92
C ASP A 31 20.93 -11.90 -13.65
N LEU A 32 19.64 -12.24 -13.67
CA LEU A 32 18.74 -12.06 -12.52
C LEU A 32 18.78 -13.21 -11.52
N ALA A 33 19.54 -14.28 -11.78
CA ALA A 33 19.56 -15.46 -10.89
C ALA A 33 20.08 -15.12 -9.50
N LYS A 34 21.04 -14.20 -9.42
CA LYS A 34 21.68 -13.76 -8.17
C LYS A 34 20.85 -12.80 -7.34
N LEU A 35 19.82 -12.17 -7.92
CA LEU A 35 19.01 -11.21 -7.20
C LEU A 35 18.15 -11.88 -6.13
N PRO A 36 18.14 -11.36 -4.89
CA PRO A 36 17.15 -11.72 -3.88
C PRO A 36 15.71 -11.51 -4.36
N TYR A 37 14.76 -12.20 -3.78
CA TYR A 37 13.35 -12.03 -4.15
C TYR A 37 12.85 -10.59 -3.94
N SER A 38 13.26 -9.92 -2.87
CA SER A 38 12.93 -8.51 -2.63
C SER A 38 13.40 -7.61 -3.78
N MET A 39 14.62 -7.80 -4.29
CA MET A 39 15.14 -7.04 -5.43
C MET A 39 14.38 -7.37 -6.72
N LYS A 40 13.93 -8.62 -6.90
CA LYS A 40 13.08 -9.02 -8.03
C LYS A 40 11.72 -8.34 -8.00
N ILE A 41 11.13 -8.18 -6.80
CA ILE A 41 9.87 -7.45 -6.62
C ILE A 41 10.05 -5.96 -6.93
N LEU A 42 11.13 -5.33 -6.45
CA LEU A 42 11.45 -3.94 -6.79
C LEU A 42 11.67 -3.77 -8.30
N LEU A 43 12.35 -4.72 -8.94
CA LEU A 43 12.58 -4.71 -10.38
C LEU A 43 11.28 -4.81 -11.18
N GLU A 44 10.34 -5.69 -10.79
CA GLU A 44 9.00 -5.76 -11.38
C GLU A 44 8.26 -4.43 -11.22
N ASN A 45 8.36 -3.83 -10.03
CA ASN A 45 7.72 -2.55 -9.75
C ASN A 45 8.21 -1.45 -10.70
N LEU A 46 9.51 -1.34 -10.92
CA LEU A 46 10.09 -0.36 -11.85
C LEU A 46 9.66 -0.62 -13.29
N LEU A 47 9.70 -1.88 -13.75
CA LEU A 47 9.24 -2.25 -15.09
C LEU A 47 7.79 -1.85 -15.35
N ARG A 48 6.93 -2.04 -14.34
CA ARG A 48 5.52 -1.71 -14.43
C ARG A 48 5.24 -0.22 -14.38
N HIS A 49 6.10 0.56 -13.76
CA HIS A 49 5.95 2.01 -13.61
C HIS A 49 6.86 2.85 -14.51
N GLU A 50 7.58 2.21 -15.43
CA GLU A 50 8.40 2.94 -16.39
C GLU A 50 7.57 3.96 -17.17
N ASP A 51 7.92 5.24 -17.04
CA ASP A 51 7.21 6.37 -17.65
C ASP A 51 8.14 7.33 -18.40
N GLY A 52 9.46 7.14 -18.29
CA GLY A 52 10.48 7.98 -18.88
C GLY A 52 10.66 9.33 -18.17
N VAL A 53 10.05 9.53 -17.00
CA VAL A 53 10.14 10.75 -16.20
C VAL A 53 10.53 10.43 -14.77
N THR A 54 9.73 9.64 -14.06
CA THR A 54 9.95 9.23 -12.68
C THR A 54 10.73 7.92 -12.62
N VAL A 55 10.37 6.97 -13.48
CA VAL A 55 11.07 5.69 -13.62
C VAL A 55 11.67 5.62 -15.01
N LEU A 56 12.99 5.65 -15.06
CA LEU A 56 13.81 5.64 -16.27
C LEU A 56 14.39 4.22 -16.52
N PRO A 57 14.78 3.90 -17.74
CA PRO A 57 15.45 2.62 -18.06
C PRO A 57 16.71 2.37 -17.21
N GLU A 58 17.49 3.41 -16.92
CA GLU A 58 18.69 3.32 -16.09
C GLU A 58 18.40 2.91 -14.63
N HIS A 59 17.23 3.24 -14.07
CA HIS A 59 16.81 2.78 -12.75
C HIS A 59 16.56 1.26 -12.76
N ILE A 60 15.93 0.75 -13.83
CA ILE A 60 15.70 -0.68 -14.04
C ILE A 60 17.03 -1.42 -14.19
N GLU A 61 17.96 -0.87 -14.98
CA GLU A 61 19.29 -1.45 -15.15
C GLU A 61 20.11 -1.47 -13.86
N ALA A 62 20.03 -0.39 -13.05
CA ALA A 62 20.73 -0.31 -11.78
C ALA A 62 20.31 -1.45 -10.83
N VAL A 63 18.97 -1.69 -10.72
CA VAL A 63 18.45 -2.79 -9.90
C VAL A 63 18.77 -4.15 -10.51
N ALA A 64 18.66 -4.30 -11.83
CA ALA A 64 18.99 -5.57 -12.50
C ALA A 64 20.48 -5.96 -12.37
N LYS A 65 21.36 -4.98 -12.24
CA LYS A 65 22.83 -5.14 -12.09
C LYS A 65 23.27 -5.01 -10.63
N TRP A 66 22.33 -4.99 -9.66
CA TRP A 66 22.67 -4.82 -8.25
C TRP A 66 23.72 -5.82 -7.77
N ASP A 67 24.71 -5.32 -7.03
CA ASP A 67 25.82 -6.08 -6.46
C ASP A 67 25.88 -5.80 -4.94
N PRO A 68 25.73 -6.82 -4.06
CA PRO A 68 25.73 -6.63 -2.62
C PRO A 68 27.05 -6.12 -2.05
N LEU A 69 28.13 -6.17 -2.84
CA LEU A 69 29.47 -5.71 -2.44
C LEU A 69 29.76 -4.26 -2.84
N LYS A 70 28.84 -3.62 -3.54
CA LYS A 70 28.98 -2.23 -3.99
C LYS A 70 28.01 -1.32 -3.25
N GLU A 71 28.45 -0.13 -2.92
CA GLU A 71 27.59 0.94 -2.44
C GLU A 71 26.60 1.34 -3.56
N PRO A 72 25.30 1.40 -3.27
CA PRO A 72 24.31 1.88 -4.25
C PRO A 72 24.53 3.39 -4.50
N ASP A 73 24.50 3.78 -5.75
CA ASP A 73 24.66 5.18 -6.19
C ASP A 73 23.43 5.73 -6.95
N THR A 74 22.39 4.92 -7.07
CA THR A 74 21.20 5.26 -7.84
C THR A 74 19.97 5.21 -6.95
N GLU A 75 19.25 6.34 -6.85
CA GLU A 75 17.94 6.41 -6.23
C GLU A 75 16.87 5.88 -7.18
N ILE A 76 15.92 5.13 -6.65
CA ILE A 76 14.80 4.58 -7.40
C ILE A 76 13.46 5.06 -6.81
N ALA A 77 12.50 5.29 -7.67
CA ALA A 77 11.12 5.51 -7.25
C ALA A 77 10.43 4.16 -6.98
N PHE A 78 9.65 4.09 -5.91
CA PHE A 78 8.88 2.90 -5.54
C PHE A 78 7.40 3.26 -5.39
N MET A 79 6.52 2.53 -6.07
CA MET A 79 5.07 2.68 -5.97
C MET A 79 4.47 1.44 -5.32
N PRO A 80 4.17 1.48 -4.01
CA PRO A 80 3.59 0.32 -3.32
C PRO A 80 2.21 -0.04 -3.86
N ALA A 81 1.83 -1.30 -3.73
CA ALA A 81 0.50 -1.76 -4.12
C ALA A 81 -0.59 -1.24 -3.17
N ARG A 82 -0.26 -1.05 -1.91
CA ARG A 82 -1.16 -0.54 -0.85
C ARG A 82 -0.38 0.17 0.25
N VAL A 83 -1.11 0.97 1.03
CA VAL A 83 -0.60 1.60 2.27
C VAL A 83 -1.35 1.01 3.45
N VAL A 84 -0.62 0.64 4.50
CA VAL A 84 -1.18 0.26 5.79
C VAL A 84 -0.86 1.35 6.80
N LEU A 85 -1.90 1.82 7.47
CA LEU A 85 -1.83 2.89 8.45
C LEU A 85 -2.24 2.36 9.81
N GLN A 86 -1.53 2.72 10.85
CA GLN A 86 -2.04 2.61 12.21
C GLN A 86 -2.73 3.93 12.61
N ASP A 87 -3.51 3.92 13.67
CA ASP A 87 -4.41 5.04 13.98
C ASP A 87 -3.71 6.32 14.46
N PHE A 88 -2.52 6.27 15.05
CA PHE A 88 -1.79 7.47 15.46
C PHE A 88 -1.18 8.24 14.30
N THR A 89 -0.65 7.55 13.32
CA THR A 89 -0.04 8.17 12.13
C THR A 89 -1.03 8.31 10.98
N GLY A 90 -2.02 7.41 10.88
CA GLY A 90 -2.98 7.36 9.79
C GLY A 90 -4.10 8.38 9.90
N VAL A 91 -4.61 8.65 11.10
CA VAL A 91 -5.66 9.67 11.27
C VAL A 91 -5.21 11.05 10.82
N PRO A 92 -4.01 11.55 11.16
CA PRO A 92 -3.49 12.80 10.61
C PRO A 92 -3.43 12.81 9.08
N CYS A 93 -3.00 11.73 8.44
CA CYS A 93 -3.00 11.63 6.97
C CYS A 93 -4.41 11.80 6.37
N VAL A 94 -5.44 11.21 7.01
CA VAL A 94 -6.82 11.36 6.55
C VAL A 94 -7.34 12.78 6.78
N VAL A 95 -6.92 13.44 7.87
CA VAL A 95 -7.21 14.86 8.14
C VAL A 95 -6.62 15.74 7.04
N ASP A 96 -5.39 15.49 6.62
CA ASP A 96 -4.76 16.23 5.51
C ASP A 96 -5.53 16.06 4.20
N LEU A 97 -5.97 14.85 3.87
CA LEU A 97 -6.81 14.63 2.69
C LEU A 97 -8.15 15.37 2.79
N ALA A 98 -8.76 15.45 3.98
CA ALA A 98 -9.97 16.23 4.21
C ALA A 98 -9.71 17.73 4.03
N ALA A 99 -8.61 18.26 4.59
CA ALA A 99 -8.19 19.64 4.42
C ALA A 99 -7.89 19.98 2.95
N MET A 100 -7.30 19.09 2.19
CA MET A 100 -7.10 19.23 0.75
C MET A 100 -8.43 19.35 0.00
N ARG A 101 -9.47 18.57 0.38
CA ARG A 101 -10.83 18.71 -0.20
C ARG A 101 -11.42 20.09 0.07
N ASP A 102 -11.27 20.58 1.28
CA ASP A 102 -11.75 21.92 1.64
C ASP A 102 -11.01 23.01 0.86
N ALA A 103 -9.70 22.88 0.68
CA ALA A 103 -8.90 23.79 -0.12
C ALA A 103 -9.33 23.80 -1.59
N VAL A 104 -9.52 22.61 -2.19
CA VAL A 104 -10.01 22.49 -3.58
C VAL A 104 -11.40 23.10 -3.73
N THR A 105 -12.29 22.91 -2.76
CA THR A 105 -13.63 23.54 -2.76
C THR A 105 -13.53 25.07 -2.73
N ARG A 106 -12.67 25.64 -1.85
CA ARG A 106 -12.44 27.08 -1.78
C ARG A 106 -11.87 27.67 -3.08
N LEU A 107 -11.09 26.87 -3.81
CA LEU A 107 -10.54 27.25 -5.12
C LEU A 107 -11.53 27.02 -6.29
N GLY A 108 -12.76 26.59 -6.03
CA GLY A 108 -13.79 26.33 -7.04
C GLY A 108 -13.62 25.01 -7.80
N GLY A 109 -12.74 24.11 -7.34
CA GLY A 109 -12.52 22.81 -7.92
C GLY A 109 -13.45 21.72 -7.36
N ASN A 110 -13.35 20.51 -7.91
CA ASN A 110 -14.13 19.35 -7.48
C ASN A 110 -13.40 18.58 -6.36
N PRO A 111 -13.87 18.62 -5.10
CA PRO A 111 -13.22 17.93 -3.99
C PRO A 111 -13.19 16.40 -4.14
N ALA A 112 -14.09 15.81 -4.93
CA ALA A 112 -14.11 14.36 -5.18
C ALA A 112 -12.88 13.84 -5.95
N GLN A 113 -12.04 14.74 -6.50
CA GLN A 113 -10.75 14.37 -7.09
C GLN A 113 -9.70 13.99 -6.03
N ILE A 114 -9.82 14.51 -4.82
CA ILE A 114 -8.90 14.18 -3.72
C ILE A 114 -9.27 12.84 -3.13
N ASN A 115 -8.43 11.85 -3.36
CA ASN A 115 -8.52 10.49 -2.83
C ASN A 115 -7.09 9.93 -2.65
N PRO A 116 -6.88 8.93 -1.80
CA PRO A 116 -5.65 8.15 -1.84
C PRO A 116 -5.43 7.61 -3.25
N LEU A 117 -4.21 7.75 -3.78
CA LEU A 117 -3.86 7.27 -5.13
C LEU A 117 -3.88 5.75 -5.23
N ILE A 118 -3.56 5.08 -4.12
CA ILE A 118 -3.54 3.62 -3.98
C ILE A 118 -4.40 3.22 -2.78
N PRO A 119 -4.84 1.96 -2.68
CA PRO A 119 -5.58 1.46 -1.53
C PRO A 119 -4.86 1.74 -0.22
N SER A 120 -5.57 2.35 0.73
CA SER A 120 -5.06 2.70 2.05
C SER A 120 -5.98 2.08 3.11
N GLU A 121 -5.41 1.29 4.00
CA GLU A 121 -6.12 0.52 5.02
C GLU A 121 -5.62 0.95 6.39
N LEU A 122 -6.50 1.55 7.20
CA LEU A 122 -6.19 2.03 8.54
C LEU A 122 -6.70 1.04 9.57
N VAL A 123 -5.81 0.57 10.44
CA VAL A 123 -6.14 -0.33 11.55
C VAL A 123 -6.16 0.45 12.85
N ILE A 124 -7.26 0.34 13.60
CA ILE A 124 -7.41 0.97 14.92
C ILE A 124 -6.95 -0.03 15.97
N ASP A 125 -5.75 0.15 16.50
CA ASP A 125 -5.17 -0.74 17.52
C ASP A 125 -4.26 -0.03 18.52
N HIS A 126 -3.40 0.88 18.10
CA HIS A 126 -2.40 1.51 18.97
C HIS A 126 -3.00 2.45 20.03
N SER A 127 -4.15 3.02 19.77
CA SER A 127 -4.84 3.90 20.72
C SER A 127 -5.75 3.15 21.71
N VAL A 128 -5.95 1.86 21.51
CA VAL A 128 -6.82 1.04 22.36
C VAL A 128 -6.15 0.82 23.73
N GLN A 129 -6.88 1.09 24.79
CA GLN A 129 -6.40 0.98 26.17
C GLN A 129 -7.19 -0.07 26.94
N VAL A 130 -6.54 -0.73 27.90
CA VAL A 130 -7.17 -1.63 28.85
C VAL A 130 -7.43 -0.86 30.14
N ASP A 131 -8.68 -0.42 30.34
CA ASP A 131 -9.11 0.30 31.55
C ASP A 131 -9.61 -0.65 32.64
N VAL A 132 -10.19 -1.77 32.22
CA VAL A 132 -10.77 -2.80 33.10
C VAL A 132 -10.12 -4.14 32.78
N PHE A 133 -9.73 -4.87 33.85
CA PHE A 133 -9.09 -6.19 33.73
C PHE A 133 -9.51 -7.13 34.87
N GLY A 134 -9.17 -8.41 34.74
CA GLY A 134 -9.35 -9.41 35.79
C GLY A 134 -10.80 -9.79 36.09
N ARG A 135 -11.74 -9.55 35.16
CA ARG A 135 -13.17 -9.89 35.29
C ARG A 135 -13.75 -10.37 33.94
N PRO A 136 -14.80 -11.20 33.96
CA PRO A 136 -15.35 -11.81 32.76
C PRO A 136 -15.91 -10.82 31.70
N ASP A 137 -16.43 -9.67 32.15
CA ASP A 137 -17.02 -8.63 31.32
C ASP A 137 -16.03 -7.51 30.92
N ALA A 138 -14.73 -7.69 31.20
CA ALA A 138 -13.70 -6.68 30.93
C ALA A 138 -13.64 -6.28 29.45
N LEU A 139 -13.75 -7.25 28.53
CA LEU A 139 -13.72 -6.98 27.09
C LEU A 139 -14.85 -6.04 26.65
N ASP A 140 -16.08 -6.33 27.09
CA ASP A 140 -17.26 -5.52 26.75
C ASP A 140 -17.19 -4.11 27.35
N LEU A 141 -16.67 -3.98 28.56
CA LEU A 141 -16.52 -2.69 29.23
C LEU A 141 -15.44 -1.85 28.55
N ASN A 142 -14.27 -2.43 28.25
CA ASN A 142 -13.22 -1.73 27.53
C ASN A 142 -13.70 -1.28 26.14
N GLY A 143 -14.45 -2.12 25.43
CA GLY A 143 -15.03 -1.76 24.13
C GLY A 143 -15.96 -0.55 24.23
N LYS A 144 -16.83 -0.49 25.25
CA LYS A 144 -17.72 0.67 25.47
C LYS A 144 -16.94 1.94 25.79
N ILE A 145 -15.95 1.86 26.67
CA ILE A 145 -15.09 2.99 27.07
C ILE A 145 -14.33 3.49 25.83
N GLU A 146 -13.78 2.59 25.03
CA GLU A 146 -13.04 2.92 23.81
C GLU A 146 -13.91 3.71 22.81
N PHE A 147 -15.12 3.24 22.52
CA PHE A 147 -16.03 3.93 21.60
C PHE A 147 -16.52 5.28 22.16
N GLU A 148 -16.74 5.40 23.45
CA GLU A 148 -17.12 6.67 24.09
C GLU A 148 -15.97 7.68 24.04
N ARG A 149 -14.78 7.26 24.46
CA ARG A 149 -13.55 8.08 24.46
C ARG A 149 -13.19 8.63 23.09
N ASN A 150 -13.34 7.81 22.05
CA ASN A 150 -12.88 8.10 20.69
C ASN A 150 -14.03 8.37 19.70
N LYS A 151 -15.22 8.69 20.19
CA LYS A 151 -16.43 8.89 19.38
C LYS A 151 -16.24 9.86 18.22
N GLU A 152 -15.59 10.99 18.45
CA GLU A 152 -15.33 12.00 17.42
C GLU A 152 -14.41 11.45 16.33
N ARG A 153 -13.28 10.85 16.69
CA ARG A 153 -12.33 10.23 15.78
C ARG A 153 -12.98 9.12 14.95
N TYR A 154 -13.77 8.27 15.56
CA TYR A 154 -14.44 7.17 14.85
C TYR A 154 -15.54 7.66 13.93
N SER A 155 -16.22 8.73 14.28
CA SER A 155 -17.19 9.39 13.40
C SER A 155 -16.49 9.97 12.16
N PHE A 156 -15.33 10.60 12.35
CA PHE A 156 -14.49 11.12 11.28
C PHE A 156 -13.99 9.99 10.36
N LEU A 157 -13.44 8.92 10.91
CA LEU A 157 -12.96 7.78 10.11
C LEU A 157 -14.08 7.09 9.33
N ARG A 158 -15.27 6.97 9.93
CA ARG A 158 -16.47 6.45 9.25
C ARG A 158 -16.90 7.35 8.10
N TRP A 159 -16.81 8.66 8.27
CA TRP A 159 -17.01 9.61 7.18
C TRP A 159 -15.95 9.39 6.08
N GLY A 160 -14.68 9.27 6.44
CA GLY A 160 -13.58 9.05 5.51
C GLY A 160 -13.78 7.83 4.60
N GLN A 161 -14.22 6.70 5.17
CA GLN A 161 -14.54 5.48 4.39
C GLN A 161 -15.63 5.70 3.33
N LYS A 162 -16.56 6.62 3.57
CA LYS A 162 -17.63 6.95 2.63
C LYS A 162 -17.21 8.01 1.63
N ALA A 163 -16.35 8.94 2.06
CA ALA A 163 -15.91 10.06 1.28
C ALA A 163 -14.79 9.71 0.30
N PHE A 164 -13.85 8.85 0.70
CA PHE A 164 -12.69 8.45 -0.10
C PHE A 164 -12.89 7.07 -0.73
N ARG A 165 -12.57 6.93 -2.01
CA ARG A 165 -12.79 5.67 -2.77
C ARG A 165 -11.80 4.56 -2.40
N ASN A 166 -10.58 4.92 -2.06
CA ASN A 166 -9.47 3.98 -1.80
C ASN A 166 -9.11 3.91 -0.32
N PHE A 167 -10.07 4.13 0.58
CA PHE A 167 -9.81 4.16 2.01
C PHE A 167 -10.73 3.19 2.76
N LYS A 168 -10.14 2.36 3.62
CA LYS A 168 -10.84 1.41 4.50
C LYS A 168 -10.32 1.54 5.92
N VAL A 169 -11.18 1.21 6.89
CA VAL A 169 -10.83 1.19 8.31
C VAL A 169 -11.17 -0.17 8.90
N VAL A 170 -10.20 -0.78 9.57
CA VAL A 170 -10.41 -1.94 10.43
C VAL A 170 -10.75 -1.43 11.83
N PRO A 171 -11.92 -1.79 12.39
CA PRO A 171 -12.37 -1.26 13.68
C PRO A 171 -11.51 -1.77 14.84
N PRO A 172 -11.61 -1.15 16.05
CA PRO A 172 -10.92 -1.63 17.23
C PRO A 172 -11.38 -3.05 17.60
N ASN A 173 -10.58 -3.74 18.42
CA ASN A 173 -10.78 -5.14 18.85
C ASN A 173 -10.74 -6.17 17.70
N THR A 174 -10.08 -5.86 16.59
CA THR A 174 -9.96 -6.74 15.42
C THR A 174 -8.52 -7.26 15.22
N GLY A 175 -7.68 -7.12 16.23
CA GLY A 175 -6.29 -7.54 16.21
C GLY A 175 -5.31 -6.41 15.90
N ILE A 176 -4.06 -6.63 16.26
CA ILE A 176 -2.97 -5.65 16.05
C ILE A 176 -2.57 -5.56 14.59
N VAL A 177 -2.25 -4.35 14.10
CA VAL A 177 -1.89 -4.11 12.70
C VAL A 177 -0.65 -4.89 12.28
N HIS A 178 0.36 -4.96 13.14
CA HIS A 178 1.67 -5.55 12.83
C HIS A 178 1.69 -7.09 12.80
N GLN A 179 0.60 -7.75 13.09
CA GLN A 179 0.49 -9.22 13.11
C GLN A 179 -0.73 -9.69 12.34
N VAL A 180 -1.87 -9.85 13.04
CA VAL A 180 -3.10 -10.41 12.49
C VAL A 180 -3.61 -9.65 11.28
N ASN A 181 -3.64 -8.31 11.36
CA ASN A 181 -4.18 -7.50 10.27
C ASN A 181 -3.22 -7.43 9.08
N LEU A 182 -1.91 -7.42 9.29
CA LEU A 182 -0.96 -7.40 8.20
C LEU A 182 -1.07 -8.66 7.33
N GLU A 183 -1.14 -9.84 7.96
CA GLU A 183 -1.38 -11.11 7.26
C GLU A 183 -2.76 -11.18 6.60
N HIS A 184 -3.81 -10.75 7.31
CA HIS A 184 -5.18 -10.77 6.79
C HIS A 184 -5.37 -9.85 5.58
N LEU A 185 -4.71 -8.70 5.57
CA LEU A 185 -4.79 -7.72 4.48
C LEU A 185 -3.85 -8.04 3.31
N ALA A 186 -2.84 -8.90 3.50
CA ALA A 186 -1.90 -9.31 2.45
C ALA A 186 -2.60 -10.12 1.36
N ARG A 187 -2.34 -9.77 0.10
CA ARG A 187 -2.99 -10.37 -1.07
C ARG A 187 -2.09 -11.28 -1.88
N VAL A 188 -0.77 -11.26 -1.62
CA VAL A 188 0.29 -11.94 -2.36
C VAL A 188 0.39 -11.45 -3.82
N VAL A 189 -0.72 -11.51 -4.56
CA VAL A 189 -0.86 -10.97 -5.92
C VAL A 189 -2.03 -9.99 -5.95
N VAL A 190 -1.78 -8.82 -6.49
CA VAL A 190 -2.79 -7.78 -6.69
C VAL A 190 -3.31 -7.82 -8.12
N GLU A 191 -4.64 -7.81 -8.26
CA GLU A 191 -5.36 -7.56 -9.50
C GLU A 191 -5.84 -6.11 -9.50
N ARG A 192 -5.50 -5.34 -10.54
CA ARG A 192 -5.92 -3.95 -10.67
C ARG A 192 -6.09 -3.54 -12.13
N GLU A 193 -7.16 -2.83 -12.41
CA GLU A 193 -7.34 -2.16 -13.69
C GLU A 193 -6.57 -0.83 -13.72
N VAL A 194 -5.68 -0.67 -14.68
CA VAL A 194 -4.88 0.54 -14.89
C VAL A 194 -4.99 0.95 -16.35
N GLY A 195 -5.59 2.11 -16.60
CA GLY A 195 -5.78 2.61 -17.97
C GLY A 195 -6.60 1.68 -18.86
N GLY A 196 -7.60 0.99 -18.33
CA GLY A 196 -8.42 0.02 -19.07
C GLY A 196 -7.78 -1.35 -19.28
N VAL A 197 -6.62 -1.60 -18.67
CA VAL A 197 -5.89 -2.88 -18.76
C VAL A 197 -5.85 -3.54 -17.39
N LEU A 198 -6.31 -4.78 -17.33
CA LEU A 198 -6.24 -5.59 -16.12
C LEU A 198 -4.81 -6.08 -15.91
N GLN A 199 -4.20 -5.68 -14.80
CA GLN A 199 -2.83 -6.04 -14.45
C GLN A 199 -2.81 -6.99 -13.25
N ALA A 200 -1.82 -7.90 -13.24
CA ALA A 200 -1.48 -8.74 -12.09
C ALA A 200 -0.01 -8.49 -11.70
N PHE A 201 0.24 -8.23 -10.41
CA PHE A 201 1.56 -7.89 -9.90
C PHE A 201 1.70 -8.27 -8.42
N PRO A 202 2.93 -8.41 -7.89
CA PRO A 202 3.16 -8.71 -6.48
C PRO A 202 2.53 -7.67 -5.54
N ASP A 203 1.95 -8.14 -4.44
CA ASP A 203 1.54 -7.26 -3.36
C ASP A 203 2.77 -6.67 -2.67
N THR A 204 2.75 -5.35 -2.50
CA THR A 204 3.79 -4.61 -1.80
C THR A 204 3.13 -3.58 -0.89
N VAL A 205 3.69 -3.39 0.29
CA VAL A 205 3.12 -2.53 1.32
C VAL A 205 4.06 -1.39 1.68
N PHE A 206 3.48 -0.22 1.91
CA PHE A 206 4.09 0.90 2.62
C PHE A 206 3.37 1.08 3.96
N GLY A 207 4.12 1.09 5.05
CA GLY A 207 3.61 1.39 6.39
C GLY A 207 3.90 2.83 6.79
N THR A 208 2.99 3.46 7.53
CA THR A 208 3.19 4.84 8.03
C THR A 208 4.03 4.89 9.31
N ASP A 209 4.45 3.75 9.82
CA ASP A 209 5.36 3.62 10.95
C ASP A 209 6.49 2.62 10.65
N SER A 210 7.51 2.59 11.50
CA SER A 210 8.66 1.69 11.32
C SER A 210 8.34 0.22 11.61
N HIS A 211 7.25 -0.09 12.30
CA HIS A 211 6.94 -1.45 12.74
C HIS A 211 6.22 -2.27 11.68
N THR A 212 5.37 -1.66 10.86
CA THR A 212 4.57 -2.34 9.84
C THR A 212 5.45 -3.13 8.87
N THR A 213 6.53 -2.53 8.38
CA THR A 213 7.45 -3.15 7.43
C THR A 213 8.47 -4.08 8.08
N MET A 214 8.72 -3.94 9.40
CA MET A 214 9.71 -4.75 10.13
C MET A 214 9.26 -6.19 10.38
N ILE A 215 7.97 -6.47 10.36
CA ILE A 215 7.41 -7.81 10.59
C ILE A 215 7.30 -8.63 9.30
N ASN A 216 7.86 -8.15 8.21
CA ASN A 216 7.84 -8.87 6.95
C ASN A 216 6.43 -8.98 6.35
N GLY A 217 5.73 -7.87 6.34
CA GLY A 217 4.41 -7.74 5.72
C GLY A 217 4.46 -7.61 4.21
#